data_dbae9d6777510facd6039259aeb17d9e
#
_entry.id   dbae9d6777510facd6039259aeb17d9e
#
_cell.length_a   1.000
_cell.length_b   1.000
_cell.length_c   1.000
_cell.angle_alpha   90.00
_cell.angle_beta   90.00
_cell.angle_gamma   90.00
#
_symmetry.space_group_name_H-M   'P 1'
#
loop_
_entity.id
_entity.type
_entity.pdbx_description
1 polymer ?
#
loop_
_entity_poly.entity_id
_entity_poly.type
_entity_poly.pdbx_seq_one_letter_code
_entity_poly.pdbx_strand_id
1 'polypeptide(L)'
;MISDELEKTLQKAQENAKSYKHQFMTLEHLLLAMTDDRDVVKILDAHNIKINSLKEELEDFIKTKLKDLISEDLNNDVKPTLGFQRVIQRAVIHVQSSGKEEANGSNVLVAIFSERESHAVYYLQKQNLSRLDVVEYLSHGNNEGETEDFSYVKDQSDENDKSKSKEFLDLYCTCLLYTSPSPRDRSS
;
A
#
# COMPACT_ATOMS: atom_id res chain seq x y z
N MET A 1 -11.55 -7.77 -5.65
CA MET A 1 -11.28 -8.19 -4.27
C MET A 1 -9.79 -8.03 -3.96
N ILE A 2 -9.40 -8.19 -2.70
CA ILE A 2 -8.00 -8.19 -2.27
C ILE A 2 -7.61 -9.64 -2.00
N SER A 3 -6.41 -10.06 -2.40
CA SER A 3 -5.93 -11.42 -2.15
C SER A 3 -5.65 -11.66 -0.65
N ASP A 4 -5.79 -12.90 -0.20
CA ASP A 4 -5.50 -13.29 1.19
C ASP A 4 -4.07 -12.93 1.62
N GLU A 5 -3.12 -13.00 0.70
CA GLU A 5 -1.72 -12.64 0.95
C GLU A 5 -1.57 -11.14 1.17
N LEU A 6 -2.22 -10.32 0.33
CA LEU A 6 -2.21 -8.87 0.50
C LEU A 6 -2.92 -8.46 1.79
N GLU A 7 -4.01 -9.15 2.17
CA GLU A 7 -4.68 -8.87 3.45
C GLU A 7 -3.74 -9.09 4.65
N LYS A 8 -2.98 -10.18 4.66
CA LYS A 8 -1.95 -10.43 5.67
C LYS A 8 -0.87 -9.35 5.68
N THR A 9 -0.45 -8.91 4.51
CA THR A 9 0.54 -7.83 4.37
C THR A 9 0.02 -6.51 4.95
N LEU A 10 -1.26 -6.19 4.74
CA LEU A 10 -1.89 -5.00 5.30
C LEU A 10 -2.06 -5.09 6.82
N GLN A 11 -2.44 -6.26 7.35
CA GLN A 11 -2.47 -6.51 8.79
C GLN A 11 -1.08 -6.33 9.41
N LYS A 12 -0.04 -6.85 8.76
CA LYS A 12 1.34 -6.68 9.20
C LYS A 12 1.79 -5.22 9.20
N ALA A 13 1.37 -4.44 8.19
CA ALA A 13 1.64 -2.99 8.17
C ALA A 13 0.99 -2.27 9.36
N GLN A 14 -0.22 -2.67 9.73
CA GLN A 14 -0.90 -2.14 10.91
C GLN A 14 -0.19 -2.55 12.22
N GLU A 15 0.24 -3.80 12.32
CA GLU A 15 1.00 -4.30 13.48
C GLU A 15 2.34 -3.57 13.60
N ASN A 16 3.03 -3.32 12.50
CA ASN A 16 4.24 -2.52 12.47
C ASN A 16 3.99 -1.11 13.03
N ALA A 17 2.96 -0.42 12.53
CA ALA A 17 2.62 0.91 13.03
C ALA A 17 2.25 0.90 14.54
N LYS A 18 1.53 -0.12 15.01
CA LYS A 18 1.23 -0.31 16.44
C LYS A 18 2.48 -0.55 17.27
N SER A 19 3.42 -1.36 16.78
CA SER A 19 4.67 -1.68 17.51
C SER A 19 5.54 -0.45 17.73
N TYR A 20 5.51 0.49 16.77
CA TYR A 20 6.17 1.79 16.90
C TYR A 20 5.33 2.85 17.63
N LYS A 21 4.13 2.50 18.11
CA LYS A 21 3.16 3.39 18.77
C LYS A 21 2.74 4.59 17.90
N HIS A 22 2.70 4.40 16.58
CA HIS A 22 2.27 5.44 15.66
C HIS A 22 0.74 5.50 15.56
N GLN A 23 0.18 6.72 15.52
CA GLN A 23 -1.24 6.95 15.30
C GLN A 23 -1.67 6.66 13.85
N PHE A 24 -0.72 6.81 12.91
CA PHE A 24 -0.99 6.69 11.49
C PHE A 24 -0.13 5.62 10.84
N MET A 25 -0.76 4.84 9.99
CA MET A 25 -0.11 3.88 9.11
C MET A 25 0.25 4.58 7.79
N THR A 26 1.54 4.69 7.51
CA THR A 26 2.08 5.36 6.33
C THR A 26 2.51 4.36 5.26
N LEU A 27 2.90 4.87 4.08
CA LEU A 27 3.41 4.02 3.00
C LEU A 27 4.73 3.32 3.35
N GLU A 28 5.51 3.90 4.26
CA GLU A 28 6.75 3.29 4.74
C GLU A 28 6.45 2.03 5.58
N HIS A 29 5.41 2.06 6.41
CA HIS A 29 4.95 0.85 7.12
C HIS A 29 4.42 -0.21 6.16
N LEU A 30 3.71 0.22 5.09
CA LEU A 30 3.23 -0.66 4.06
C LEU A 30 4.39 -1.31 3.31
N LEU A 31 5.36 -0.52 2.84
CA LEU A 31 6.51 -1.04 2.11
C LEU A 31 7.33 -2.00 2.99
N LEU A 32 7.52 -1.68 4.27
CA LEU A 32 8.19 -2.58 5.22
C LEU A 32 7.46 -3.92 5.33
N ALA A 33 6.14 -3.94 5.42
CA ALA A 33 5.36 -5.17 5.45
C ALA A 33 5.45 -5.94 4.11
N MET A 34 5.46 -5.23 2.99
CA MET A 34 5.55 -5.80 1.64
C MET A 34 6.89 -6.47 1.35
N THR A 35 7.95 -6.15 2.08
CA THR A 35 9.23 -6.87 1.95
C THR A 35 9.17 -8.34 2.37
N ASP A 36 8.09 -8.79 2.97
CA ASP A 36 7.82 -10.19 3.31
C ASP A 36 6.69 -10.80 2.46
N ASP A 37 6.06 -10.02 1.58
CA ASP A 37 5.05 -10.47 0.63
C ASP A 37 5.71 -11.28 -0.49
N ARG A 38 5.20 -12.47 -0.78
CA ARG A 38 5.81 -13.41 -1.74
C ARG A 38 5.93 -12.84 -3.15
N ASP A 39 4.92 -12.12 -3.60
CA ASP A 39 4.89 -11.57 -4.96
C ASP A 39 5.85 -10.38 -5.07
N VAL A 40 5.93 -9.56 -4.04
CA VAL A 40 6.85 -8.43 -3.97
C VAL A 40 8.29 -8.92 -3.84
N VAL A 41 8.56 -9.91 -3.01
CA VAL A 41 9.91 -10.51 -2.85
C VAL A 41 10.45 -11.01 -4.18
N LYS A 42 9.63 -11.71 -5.00
CA LYS A 42 10.05 -12.17 -6.33
C LYS A 42 10.47 -11.02 -7.24
N ILE A 43 9.75 -9.90 -7.20
CA ILE A 43 10.09 -8.70 -7.99
C ILE A 43 11.40 -8.10 -7.49
N LEU A 44 11.55 -7.94 -6.18
CA LEU A 44 12.74 -7.36 -5.57
C LEU A 44 13.99 -8.22 -5.85
N ASP A 45 13.87 -9.53 -5.74
CA ASP A 45 14.96 -10.48 -6.03
C ASP A 45 15.34 -10.48 -7.52
N ALA A 46 14.36 -10.42 -8.43
CA ALA A 46 14.62 -10.35 -9.87
C ALA A 46 15.42 -9.10 -10.27
N HIS A 47 15.28 -8.01 -9.52
CA HIS A 47 16.03 -6.76 -9.72
C HIS A 47 17.28 -6.65 -8.83
N ASN A 48 17.70 -7.75 -8.19
CA ASN A 48 18.86 -7.81 -7.30
C ASN A 48 18.83 -6.81 -6.14
N ILE A 49 17.63 -6.49 -5.63
CA ILE A 49 17.46 -5.58 -4.51
C ILE A 49 17.79 -6.28 -3.21
N LYS A 50 18.61 -5.64 -2.41
CA LYS A 50 18.99 -6.15 -1.08
C LYS A 50 17.85 -5.91 -0.09
N ILE A 51 16.93 -6.85 0.03
CA ILE A 51 15.73 -6.75 0.87
C ILE A 51 16.09 -6.39 2.32
N ASN A 52 17.14 -7.01 2.88
CA ASN A 52 17.57 -6.72 4.25
C ASN A 52 18.02 -5.27 4.42
N SER A 53 18.78 -4.73 3.45
CA SER A 53 19.22 -3.34 3.47
C SER A 53 18.03 -2.38 3.35
N LEU A 54 17.05 -2.71 2.50
CA LEU A 54 15.81 -1.94 2.37
C LEU A 54 15.00 -1.94 3.67
N LYS A 55 14.90 -3.10 4.34
CA LYS A 55 14.24 -3.23 5.65
C LYS A 55 14.91 -2.35 6.71
N GLU A 56 16.23 -2.45 6.84
CA GLU A 56 17.02 -1.67 7.81
C GLU A 56 16.83 -0.17 7.59
N GLU A 57 16.90 0.30 6.34
CA GLU A 57 16.69 1.71 6.00
C GLU A 57 15.27 2.19 6.31
N LEU A 58 14.25 1.38 6.02
CA LEU A 58 12.85 1.69 6.33
C LEU A 58 12.61 1.72 7.84
N GLU A 59 13.14 0.74 8.57
CA GLU A 59 13.01 0.71 10.03
C GLU A 59 13.69 1.90 10.70
N ASP A 60 14.90 2.26 10.24
CA ASP A 60 15.60 3.44 10.75
C ASP A 60 14.82 4.71 10.47
N PHE A 61 14.28 4.85 9.26
CA PHE A 61 13.42 5.98 8.92
C PHE A 61 12.18 6.06 9.81
N ILE A 62 11.46 4.94 9.98
CA ILE A 62 10.26 4.88 10.82
C ILE A 62 10.60 5.28 12.27
N LYS A 63 11.71 4.76 12.81
CA LYS A 63 12.16 5.05 14.18
C LYS A 63 12.63 6.49 14.37
N THR A 64 13.27 7.08 13.37
CA THR A 64 13.95 8.38 13.52
C THR A 64 13.14 9.55 13.00
N LYS A 65 12.46 9.40 11.88
CA LYS A 65 11.77 10.49 11.16
C LYS A 65 10.27 10.56 11.43
N LEU A 66 9.64 9.45 11.79
CA LEU A 66 8.21 9.41 12.07
C LEU A 66 7.88 9.55 13.57
N LYS A 67 8.79 10.10 14.36
CA LYS A 67 8.59 10.31 15.81
C LYS A 67 7.39 11.18 16.14
N ASP A 68 7.04 12.11 15.26
CA ASP A 68 5.89 13.00 15.44
C ASP A 68 4.55 12.27 15.31
N LEU A 69 4.57 11.03 14.81
CA LEU A 69 3.38 10.17 14.72
C LEU A 69 3.14 9.32 15.97
N ILE A 70 4.06 9.38 16.95
CA ILE A 70 3.94 8.62 18.20
C ILE A 70 2.76 9.17 19.01
N SER A 71 1.86 8.28 19.43
CA SER A 71 0.77 8.60 20.34
C SER A 71 1.05 8.07 21.74
N GLU A 72 0.76 8.87 22.74
CA GLU A 72 0.76 8.43 24.15
C GLU A 72 -0.52 7.63 24.48
N ASP A 73 -1.58 7.78 23.69
CA ASP A 73 -2.84 7.07 23.86
C ASP A 73 -2.75 5.65 23.31
N LEU A 74 -2.50 4.69 24.17
CA LEU A 74 -2.39 3.25 23.85
C LEU A 74 -3.69 2.62 23.32
N ASN A 75 -4.82 3.31 23.39
CA ASN A 75 -6.14 2.82 22.99
C ASN A 75 -6.60 3.30 21.60
N ASN A 76 -5.79 4.10 20.89
CA ASN A 76 -6.18 4.58 19.58
C ASN A 76 -5.85 3.55 18.49
N ASP A 77 -6.86 3.16 17.73
CA ASP A 77 -6.67 2.39 16.51
C ASP A 77 -5.81 3.18 15.51
N VAL A 78 -4.82 2.50 14.95
CA VAL A 78 -3.95 3.09 13.92
C VAL A 78 -4.78 3.40 12.67
N LYS A 79 -4.73 4.65 12.20
CA LYS A 79 -5.47 5.10 11.03
C LYS A 79 -4.57 5.14 9.79
N PRO A 80 -5.05 4.67 8.63
CA PRO A 80 -4.28 4.82 7.40
C PRO A 80 -4.21 6.30 6.99
N THR A 81 -3.04 6.73 6.51
CA THR A 81 -2.89 8.06 5.90
C THR A 81 -3.64 8.15 4.56
N LEU A 82 -3.89 9.36 4.08
CA LEU A 82 -4.52 9.56 2.76
C LEU A 82 -3.69 8.95 1.62
N GLY A 83 -2.35 9.04 1.70
CA GLY A 83 -1.47 8.40 0.72
C GLY A 83 -1.62 6.88 0.72
N PHE A 84 -1.70 6.27 1.89
CA PHE A 84 -1.97 4.84 2.04
C PHE A 84 -3.31 4.44 1.40
N GLN A 85 -4.38 5.17 1.72
CA GLN A 85 -5.70 4.89 1.16
C GLN A 85 -5.72 5.03 -0.37
N ARG A 86 -5.10 6.09 -0.93
CA ARG A 86 -5.00 6.29 -2.38
C ARG A 86 -4.27 5.16 -3.08
N VAL A 87 -3.18 4.67 -2.51
CA VAL A 87 -2.40 3.55 -3.08
C VAL A 87 -3.24 2.28 -3.15
N ILE A 88 -3.90 1.90 -2.06
CA ILE A 88 -4.76 0.71 -2.05
C ILE A 88 -5.93 0.88 -3.03
N GLN A 89 -6.57 2.03 -3.04
CA GLN A 89 -7.67 2.32 -3.97
C GLN A 89 -7.22 2.21 -5.43
N ARG A 90 -6.07 2.77 -5.79
CA ARG A 90 -5.52 2.66 -7.15
C ARG A 90 -5.23 1.22 -7.54
N ALA A 91 -4.63 0.43 -6.65
CA ALA A 91 -4.35 -0.98 -6.91
C ALA A 91 -5.63 -1.75 -7.20
N VAL A 92 -6.68 -1.54 -6.42
CA VAL A 92 -7.97 -2.21 -6.60
C VAL A 92 -8.66 -1.77 -7.89
N ILE A 93 -8.72 -0.46 -8.18
CA ILE A 93 -9.33 0.08 -9.40
C ILE A 93 -8.60 -0.45 -10.64
N HIS A 94 -7.27 -0.48 -10.60
CA HIS A 94 -6.46 -1.00 -11.70
C HIS A 94 -6.79 -2.47 -12.00
N VAL A 95 -6.88 -3.29 -10.97
CA VAL A 95 -7.22 -4.73 -11.10
C VAL A 95 -8.63 -4.91 -11.64
N GLN A 96 -9.60 -4.16 -11.15
CA GLN A 96 -10.98 -4.20 -11.65
C GLN A 96 -11.08 -3.77 -13.12
N SER A 97 -10.31 -2.74 -13.51
CA SER A 97 -10.27 -2.24 -14.90
C SER A 97 -9.60 -3.24 -15.85
N SER A 98 -8.66 -4.03 -15.37
CA SER A 98 -7.98 -5.08 -16.16
C SER A 98 -8.73 -6.43 -16.18
N GLY A 99 -9.92 -6.49 -15.59
CA GLY A 99 -10.74 -7.70 -15.58
C GLY A 99 -10.22 -8.81 -14.63
N LYS A 100 -9.27 -8.50 -13.76
CA LYS A 100 -8.79 -9.42 -12.74
C LYS A 100 -9.69 -9.39 -11.51
N GLU A 101 -9.76 -10.51 -10.82
CA GLU A 101 -10.65 -10.65 -9.66
C GLU A 101 -10.03 -10.08 -8.37
N GLU A 102 -8.69 -10.18 -8.20
CA GLU A 102 -8.03 -9.89 -6.94
C GLU A 102 -6.77 -9.02 -7.11
N ALA A 103 -6.67 -7.98 -6.27
CA ALA A 103 -5.45 -7.19 -6.13
C ALA A 103 -4.45 -7.91 -5.22
N ASN A 104 -3.19 -7.98 -5.64
CA ASN A 104 -2.09 -8.58 -4.92
C ASN A 104 -1.00 -7.55 -4.56
N GLY A 105 0.06 -8.00 -3.87
CA GLY A 105 1.18 -7.16 -3.46
C GLY A 105 1.86 -6.45 -4.64
N SER A 106 1.97 -7.10 -5.79
CA SER A 106 2.58 -6.51 -6.99
C SER A 106 1.79 -5.31 -7.53
N ASN A 107 0.46 -5.37 -7.51
CA ASN A 107 -0.41 -4.26 -7.92
C ASN A 107 -0.24 -3.06 -6.96
N VAL A 108 -0.14 -3.34 -5.67
CA VAL A 108 0.11 -2.30 -4.65
C VAL A 108 1.49 -1.70 -4.83
N LEU A 109 2.52 -2.49 -5.13
CA LEU A 109 3.87 -1.98 -5.39
C LEU A 109 3.90 -1.00 -6.58
N VAL A 110 3.22 -1.34 -7.69
CA VAL A 110 3.07 -0.41 -8.83
C VAL A 110 2.35 0.88 -8.41
N ALA A 111 1.29 0.75 -7.60
CA ALA A 111 0.52 1.90 -7.14
C ALA A 111 1.31 2.82 -6.20
N ILE A 112 2.24 2.29 -5.38
CA ILE A 112 3.11 3.09 -4.51
C ILE A 112 3.91 4.13 -5.32
N PHE A 113 4.42 3.78 -6.49
CA PHE A 113 5.18 4.69 -7.35
C PHE A 113 4.38 5.91 -7.83
N SER A 114 3.05 5.90 -7.70
CA SER A 114 2.22 7.07 -8.00
C SER A 114 2.31 8.16 -6.92
N GLU A 115 2.71 7.82 -5.70
CA GLU A 115 2.94 8.76 -4.60
C GLU A 115 4.41 9.23 -4.60
N ARG A 116 4.77 10.03 -5.59
CA ARG A 116 6.17 10.42 -5.91
C ARG A 116 6.91 11.12 -4.76
N GLU A 117 6.18 11.78 -3.88
CA GLU A 117 6.75 12.50 -2.72
C GLU A 117 6.92 11.62 -1.49
N SER A 118 6.53 10.34 -1.55
CA SER A 118 6.68 9.39 -0.46
C SER A 118 8.13 8.95 -0.29
N HIS A 119 8.57 8.82 0.95
CA HIS A 119 9.87 8.23 1.27
C HIS A 119 9.94 6.75 0.88
N ALA A 120 8.80 6.04 0.84
CA ALA A 120 8.75 4.68 0.32
C ALA A 120 9.25 4.61 -1.14
N VAL A 121 8.79 5.52 -2.01
CA VAL A 121 9.26 5.63 -3.40
C VAL A 121 10.74 6.02 -3.45
N TYR A 122 11.16 6.94 -2.60
CA TYR A 122 12.58 7.33 -2.53
C TYR A 122 13.48 6.12 -2.24
N TYR A 123 13.14 5.27 -1.28
CA TYR A 123 13.94 4.08 -0.94
C TYR A 123 13.96 3.04 -2.06
N LEU A 124 12.84 2.83 -2.76
CA LEU A 124 12.78 1.96 -3.92
C LEU A 124 13.68 2.48 -5.05
N GLN A 125 13.61 3.76 -5.36
CA GLN A 125 14.44 4.40 -6.37
C GLN A 125 15.94 4.41 -6.00
N LYS A 126 16.26 4.59 -4.73
CA LYS A 126 17.63 4.48 -4.21
C LYS A 126 18.24 3.10 -4.45
N GLN A 127 17.41 2.06 -4.46
CA GLN A 127 17.79 0.68 -4.81
C GLN A 127 17.72 0.43 -6.34
N ASN A 128 17.59 1.49 -7.15
CA ASN A 128 17.45 1.44 -8.61
C ASN A 128 16.21 0.70 -9.12
N LEU A 129 15.15 0.64 -8.34
CA LEU A 129 13.86 0.12 -8.80
C LEU A 129 12.96 1.26 -9.24
N SER A 130 12.50 1.22 -10.47
CA SER A 130 11.53 2.14 -11.03
C SER A 130 10.17 1.48 -11.21
N ARG A 131 9.13 2.30 -11.41
CA ARG A 131 7.81 1.79 -11.76
C ARG A 131 7.83 0.95 -13.05
N LEU A 132 8.64 1.38 -14.03
CA LEU A 132 8.75 0.71 -15.32
C LEU A 132 9.31 -0.71 -15.14
N ASP A 133 10.34 -0.87 -14.31
CA ASP A 133 10.96 -2.18 -14.06
C ASP A 133 9.94 -3.17 -13.47
N VAL A 134 9.11 -2.70 -12.52
CA VAL A 134 8.06 -3.53 -11.91
C VAL A 134 6.99 -3.90 -12.95
N VAL A 135 6.54 -2.95 -13.76
CA VAL A 135 5.54 -3.19 -14.81
C VAL A 135 6.10 -4.13 -15.87
N GLU A 136 7.35 -3.95 -16.29
CA GLU A 136 8.01 -4.80 -17.27
C GLU A 136 8.15 -6.24 -16.75
N TYR A 137 8.55 -6.40 -15.47
CA TYR A 137 8.60 -7.71 -14.84
C TYR A 137 7.23 -8.41 -14.83
N LEU A 138 6.16 -7.68 -14.50
CA LEU A 138 4.80 -8.24 -14.48
C LEU A 138 4.30 -8.59 -15.88
N SER A 139 4.72 -7.86 -16.91
CA SER A 139 4.34 -8.13 -18.30
C SER A 139 5.10 -9.30 -18.90
N HIS A 140 6.35 -9.49 -18.53
CA HIS A 140 7.23 -10.53 -19.07
C HIS A 140 7.36 -11.76 -18.15
N GLY A 141 7.15 -11.60 -16.85
CA GLY A 141 7.24 -12.66 -15.85
C GLY A 141 6.09 -13.66 -15.88
N ASN A 142 4.98 -13.30 -16.51
CA ASN A 142 3.79 -14.16 -16.65
C ASN A 142 3.76 -14.89 -17.99
N ASN A 143 4.87 -15.49 -18.43
CA ASN A 143 4.92 -16.33 -19.64
C ASN A 143 4.14 -17.66 -19.50
N GLU A 144 3.16 -17.74 -18.62
CA GLU A 144 2.08 -18.71 -18.64
C GLU A 144 0.73 -17.97 -18.83
N GLY A 145 0.56 -17.40 -20.03
CA GLY A 145 -0.73 -17.18 -20.64
C GLY A 145 -1.59 -16.03 -20.19
N GLU A 146 -1.08 -14.78 -20.09
CA GLU A 146 -1.93 -13.60 -20.31
C GLU A 146 -1.05 -12.35 -20.38
N THR A 147 -1.02 -11.70 -21.55
CA THR A 147 -0.38 -10.38 -21.73
C THR A 147 -1.18 -9.33 -20.98
N GLU A 148 -0.65 -8.89 -19.85
CA GLU A 148 -1.23 -7.76 -19.12
C GLU A 148 -0.96 -6.47 -19.90
N ASP A 149 -2.00 -5.92 -20.47
CA ASP A 149 -1.96 -4.58 -21.06
C ASP A 149 -1.99 -3.53 -19.95
N PHE A 150 -0.79 -3.18 -19.43
CA PHE A 150 -0.61 -2.05 -18.52
C PHE A 150 -0.67 -0.73 -19.33
N SER A 151 -1.76 -0.53 -20.06
CA SER A 151 -1.98 0.74 -20.73
C SER A 151 -2.08 1.86 -19.68
N TYR A 152 -1.23 2.85 -19.85
CA TYR A 152 -1.17 4.05 -19.05
C TYR A 152 -2.57 4.69 -18.92
N VAL A 153 -3.21 4.55 -17.77
CA VAL A 153 -4.29 5.45 -17.41
C VAL A 153 -3.63 6.80 -17.11
N LYS A 154 -3.66 7.68 -18.11
CA LYS A 154 -3.35 9.09 -17.95
C LYS A 154 -4.20 9.61 -16.80
N ASP A 155 -3.59 10.26 -15.83
CA ASP A 155 -4.27 11.03 -14.78
C ASP A 155 -5.30 11.98 -15.42
N GLN A 156 -6.51 11.49 -15.63
CA GLN A 156 -7.68 12.34 -15.82
C GLN A 156 -8.58 12.08 -14.62
N SER A 157 -8.64 13.10 -13.80
CA SER A 157 -9.54 13.21 -12.67
C SER A 157 -10.98 13.22 -13.17
N ASP A 158 -11.60 12.06 -13.30
CA ASP A 158 -13.03 11.96 -13.48
C ASP A 158 -13.73 11.79 -12.15
N GLU A 159 -14.47 12.83 -11.79
CA GLU A 159 -15.19 12.97 -10.52
C GLU A 159 -16.37 12.00 -10.34
N ASN A 160 -16.63 11.10 -11.28
CA ASN A 160 -17.88 10.34 -11.32
C ASN A 160 -17.81 8.91 -10.76
N ASP A 161 -16.63 8.42 -10.35
CA ASP A 161 -16.49 7.06 -9.83
C ASP A 161 -16.25 7.02 -8.30
N LYS A 162 -16.42 8.17 -7.65
CA LYS A 162 -16.20 8.34 -6.20
C LYS A 162 -17.19 7.57 -5.31
N SER A 163 -18.34 7.13 -5.82
CA SER A 163 -19.34 6.49 -4.97
C SER A 163 -19.07 5.01 -4.70
N LYS A 164 -18.67 4.25 -5.71
CA LYS A 164 -18.41 2.80 -5.55
C LYS A 164 -17.08 2.50 -4.84
N SER A 165 -16.04 3.31 -5.12
CA SER A 165 -14.75 3.15 -4.46
C SER A 165 -14.77 3.57 -2.99
N LYS A 166 -15.64 4.52 -2.63
CA LYS A 166 -15.82 4.98 -1.26
C LYS A 166 -16.49 3.91 -0.39
N GLU A 167 -17.50 3.25 -0.94
CA GLU A 167 -18.22 2.16 -0.28
C GLU A 167 -17.29 0.95 0.00
N PHE A 168 -16.40 0.64 -0.94
CA PHE A 168 -15.41 -0.42 -0.78
C PHE A 168 -14.33 -0.06 0.26
N LEU A 169 -13.83 1.18 0.23
CA LEU A 169 -12.86 1.66 1.22
C LEU A 169 -13.46 1.75 2.62
N ASP A 170 -14.73 2.17 2.73
CA ASP A 170 -15.43 2.21 4.01
C ASP A 170 -15.63 0.80 4.56
N LEU A 171 -15.95 -0.18 3.72
CA LEU A 171 -16.08 -1.58 4.12
C LEU A 171 -14.72 -2.16 4.58
N TYR A 172 -13.65 -1.84 3.85
CA TYR A 172 -12.31 -2.32 4.17
C TYR A 172 -11.71 -1.61 5.39
N CYS A 173 -11.88 -0.29 5.49
CA CYS A 173 -11.50 0.47 6.68
C CYS A 173 -12.34 0.08 7.90
N THR A 174 -13.59 -0.34 7.73
CA THR A 174 -14.44 -0.86 8.82
C THR A 174 -13.95 -2.22 9.31
N CYS A 175 -13.42 -3.08 8.42
CA CYS A 175 -12.81 -4.35 8.79
C CYS A 175 -11.46 -4.18 9.50
N LEU A 176 -10.65 -3.18 9.11
CA LEU A 176 -9.36 -2.87 9.75
C LEU A 176 -9.49 -1.95 10.96
N LEU A 177 -10.50 -1.09 10.93
CA LEU A 177 -10.79 -0.10 11.96
C LEU A 177 -12.17 -0.43 12.53
N TYR A 178 -12.20 -1.29 13.52
CA TYR A 178 -13.40 -1.41 14.35
C TYR A 178 -13.58 -0.09 15.11
N THR A 179 -14.15 0.92 14.44
CA THR A 179 -14.40 2.22 15.03
C THR A 179 -15.67 2.17 15.84
N SER A 180 -15.56 2.38 17.15
CA SER A 180 -16.69 2.81 17.95
C SER A 180 -17.30 4.10 17.34
N PRO A 181 -18.63 4.26 17.35
CA PRO A 181 -19.28 5.42 16.76
C PRO A 181 -18.75 6.72 17.39
N SER A 182 -18.37 7.65 16.53
CA SER A 182 -17.94 8.99 16.93
C SER A 182 -19.07 9.68 17.71
N PRO A 183 -18.81 10.31 18.89
CA PRO A 183 -19.85 10.96 19.69
C PRO A 183 -20.24 12.34 19.14
N ARG A 184 -20.37 12.53 17.83
CA ARG A 184 -20.69 13.81 17.21
C ARG A 184 -22.12 14.02 16.74
N ASP A 185 -23.04 13.13 17.09
CA ASP A 185 -24.49 13.39 16.92
C ASP A 185 -25.18 13.53 18.29
N ARG A 186 -24.89 14.62 18.97
CA ARG A 186 -25.76 15.21 19.96
C ARG A 186 -25.74 16.72 19.83
N SER A 187 -26.55 17.22 18.93
CA SER A 187 -27.21 18.50 19.12
C SER A 187 -28.59 18.40 18.48
N SER A 188 -29.49 18.19 19.37
CA SER A 188 -30.94 18.45 19.42
C SER A 188 -31.54 19.19 18.27
#